data_05eba824fe213529317a401be93139c8
#
_entry.id   05eba824fe213529317a401be93139c8
#
_cell.length_a   1.000
_cell.length_b   1.000
_cell.length_c   1.000
_cell.angle_alpha   90.00
_cell.angle_beta   90.00
_cell.angle_gamma   90.00
#
_symmetry.space_group_name_H-M   'P 1'
#
loop_
_entity.id
_entity.type
_entity.pdbx_description
1 polymer ?
#
loop_
_entity_poly.entity_id
_entity_poly.type
_entity_poly.pdbx_seq_one_letter_code
_entity_poly.pdbx_strand_id
1 'polypeptide(L)'
;PPTPAATLEITSLNEVDADIVEYTLGKDARATGQRLSQIALPESAVVAMITRESTIIPPRGSTALQAGDHLFVVLRPQTRAFVDCVFSQAAEASVADLPAAPLRLKGTTTVASVRRAYGIRLELTASLTLDEVLRQAVTPPVGVGASIEQDGFILRVEEMVGSRIATVALEATGVAHPAEERGGDGG
;
A
#
# COMPACT_ATOMS: atom_id res chain seq x y z
N PRO A 1 -20.40 -19.74 -4.06
CA PRO A 1 -19.28 -19.08 -4.67
C PRO A 1 -18.95 -17.82 -3.87
N PRO A 2 -17.69 -17.57 -3.53
CA PRO A 2 -17.32 -16.34 -2.87
C PRO A 2 -17.66 -15.19 -3.80
N THR A 3 -18.51 -14.27 -3.33
CA THR A 3 -18.76 -13.04 -4.06
C THR A 3 -17.49 -12.21 -3.93
N PRO A 4 -16.79 -11.90 -5.03
CA PRO A 4 -15.66 -10.98 -4.95
C PRO A 4 -16.15 -9.68 -4.35
N ALA A 5 -15.29 -9.00 -3.59
CA ALA A 5 -15.59 -7.68 -3.08
C ALA A 5 -16.15 -6.86 -4.25
N ALA A 6 -17.44 -6.54 -4.19
CA ALA A 6 -18.12 -5.92 -5.31
C ALA A 6 -17.51 -4.52 -5.51
N THR A 7 -16.72 -4.39 -6.55
CA THR A 7 -16.08 -3.14 -6.91
C THR A 7 -17.00 -2.41 -7.88
N LEU A 8 -17.58 -1.31 -7.44
CA LEU A 8 -18.35 -0.42 -8.29
C LEU A 8 -17.47 0.78 -8.64
N GLU A 9 -17.07 0.92 -9.89
CA GLU A 9 -16.43 2.14 -10.40
C GLU A 9 -17.46 3.23 -10.53
N ILE A 10 -17.34 4.31 -9.73
CA ILE A 10 -18.35 5.34 -9.71
C ILE A 10 -18.00 6.49 -10.65
N THR A 11 -16.76 6.81 -10.95
CA THR A 11 -16.43 7.85 -11.97
C THR A 11 -14.92 8.03 -12.13
N SER A 12 -14.42 8.15 -13.35
CA SER A 12 -13.12 8.77 -13.61
C SER A 12 -13.28 10.29 -13.47
N LEU A 13 -12.47 10.89 -12.61
CA LEU A 13 -12.38 12.34 -12.49
C LEU A 13 -11.50 12.83 -13.67
N ASN A 14 -12.11 13.35 -14.72
CA ASN A 14 -11.45 13.65 -16.01
C ASN A 14 -10.26 14.63 -15.94
N GLU A 15 -10.06 15.36 -14.86
CA GLU A 15 -8.95 16.30 -14.66
C GLU A 15 -7.89 15.80 -13.67
N VAL A 16 -8.20 14.73 -12.93
CA VAL A 16 -7.29 14.10 -11.98
C VAL A 16 -7.23 12.63 -12.38
N ASP A 17 -6.02 12.10 -12.58
CA ASP A 17 -5.81 10.67 -12.84
C ASP A 17 -6.10 9.86 -11.55
N ALA A 18 -7.39 9.75 -11.22
CA ALA A 18 -7.88 9.08 -10.02
C ALA A 18 -9.24 8.44 -10.27
N ASP A 19 -9.45 7.29 -9.66
CA ASP A 19 -10.71 6.55 -9.62
C ASP A 19 -11.30 6.57 -8.22
N ILE A 20 -12.62 6.46 -8.15
CA ILE A 20 -13.34 6.18 -6.90
C ILE A 20 -13.81 4.74 -6.95
N VAL A 21 -13.38 3.94 -6.00
CA VAL A 21 -13.69 2.51 -5.91
C VAL A 21 -14.41 2.23 -4.61
N GLU A 22 -15.52 1.49 -4.68
CA GLU A 22 -16.24 1.01 -3.50
C GLU A 22 -15.76 -0.40 -3.13
N TYR A 23 -15.40 -0.59 -1.86
CA TYR A 23 -15.10 -1.88 -1.27
C TYR A 23 -16.10 -2.22 -0.18
N THR A 24 -16.62 -3.44 -0.21
CA THR A 24 -17.43 -3.98 0.89
C THR A 24 -16.57 -4.94 1.71
N LEU A 25 -16.37 -4.64 2.98
CA LEU A 25 -15.55 -5.47 3.85
C LEU A 25 -16.25 -6.77 4.23
N GLY A 26 -15.62 -7.89 3.88
CA GLY A 26 -15.98 -9.20 4.39
C GLY A 26 -15.48 -9.39 5.83
N LYS A 27 -16.06 -10.34 6.55
CA LYS A 27 -15.62 -10.70 7.91
C LYS A 27 -14.16 -11.18 7.97
N ASP A 28 -13.68 -11.80 6.90
CA ASP A 28 -12.33 -12.37 6.78
C ASP A 28 -11.37 -11.44 6.00
N ALA A 29 -11.80 -10.21 5.69
CA ALA A 29 -10.95 -9.24 5.02
C ALA A 29 -9.78 -8.81 5.93
N ARG A 30 -8.61 -8.62 5.35
CA ARG A 30 -7.39 -8.25 6.08
C ARG A 30 -7.54 -6.98 6.91
N ALA A 31 -8.32 -6.02 6.43
CA ALA A 31 -8.56 -4.74 7.09
C ALA A 31 -9.63 -4.80 8.19
N THR A 32 -10.45 -5.85 8.25
CA THR A 32 -11.53 -5.96 9.22
C THR A 32 -10.99 -6.05 10.65
N GLY A 33 -11.55 -5.24 11.55
CA GLY A 33 -11.12 -5.16 12.94
C GLY A 33 -9.95 -4.22 13.19
N GLN A 34 -9.37 -3.62 12.15
CA GLN A 34 -8.28 -2.67 12.29
C GLN A 34 -8.77 -1.22 12.29
N ARG A 35 -8.00 -0.33 12.90
CA ARG A 35 -8.18 1.12 12.75
C ARG A 35 -7.57 1.59 11.43
N LEU A 36 -8.14 2.62 10.80
CA LEU A 36 -7.59 3.18 9.57
C LEU A 36 -6.12 3.58 9.68
N SER A 37 -5.68 4.10 10.85
CA SER A 37 -4.28 4.43 11.11
C SER A 37 -3.33 3.23 11.11
N GLN A 38 -3.84 2.01 11.24
CA GLN A 38 -3.07 0.76 11.26
C GLN A 38 -3.00 0.07 9.91
N ILE A 39 -3.69 0.60 8.90
CA ILE A 39 -3.76 0.02 7.56
C ILE A 39 -2.67 0.64 6.69
N ALA A 40 -1.85 -0.21 6.07
CA ALA A 40 -0.79 0.20 5.16
C ALA A 40 -1.36 0.50 3.76
N LEU A 41 -2.16 1.57 3.64
CA LEU A 41 -2.62 2.02 2.33
C LEU A 41 -1.46 2.60 1.52
N PRO A 42 -1.46 2.40 0.19
CA PRO A 42 -0.57 3.14 -0.69
C PRO A 42 -0.72 4.64 -0.50
N GLU A 43 0.36 5.41 -0.64
CA GLU A 43 0.37 6.86 -0.43
C GLU A 43 -0.66 7.61 -1.28
N SER A 44 -0.92 7.11 -2.50
CA SER A 44 -1.88 7.70 -3.44
C SER A 44 -3.32 7.21 -3.28
N ALA A 45 -3.64 6.49 -2.19
CA ALA A 45 -4.99 6.01 -1.89
C ALA A 45 -5.54 6.64 -0.61
N VAL A 46 -6.78 7.10 -0.65
CA VAL A 46 -7.46 7.75 0.47
C VAL A 46 -8.84 7.18 0.65
N VAL A 47 -9.19 6.75 1.88
CA VAL A 47 -10.57 6.43 2.21
C VAL A 47 -11.34 7.73 2.39
N ALA A 48 -12.21 8.03 1.45
CA ALA A 48 -12.97 9.29 1.43
C ALA A 48 -14.26 9.21 2.26
N MET A 49 -14.89 8.04 2.30
CA MET A 49 -16.15 7.83 3.03
C MET A 49 -16.26 6.38 3.47
N ILE A 50 -16.90 6.16 4.60
CA ILE A 50 -17.31 4.84 5.08
C ILE A 50 -18.80 4.89 5.37
N THR A 51 -19.54 3.87 4.96
CA THR A 51 -20.95 3.70 5.38
C THR A 51 -21.10 2.36 6.10
N ARG A 52 -21.89 2.37 7.15
CA ARG A 52 -22.23 1.20 7.97
C ARG A 52 -23.73 1.22 8.26
N GLU A 53 -24.46 0.20 7.83
CA GLU A 53 -25.91 0.09 8.05
C GLU A 53 -26.66 1.41 7.73
N SER A 54 -26.38 2.00 6.56
CA SER A 54 -26.96 3.28 6.11
C SER A 54 -26.52 4.52 6.89
N THR A 55 -25.54 4.41 7.77
CA THR A 55 -24.96 5.54 8.51
C THR A 55 -23.58 5.89 7.96
N ILE A 56 -23.29 7.18 7.80
CA ILE A 56 -21.96 7.66 7.41
C ILE A 56 -21.05 7.65 8.64
N ILE A 57 -19.93 6.95 8.51
CA ILE A 57 -18.88 6.88 9.53
C ILE A 57 -17.71 7.76 9.06
N PRO A 58 -17.29 8.76 9.85
CA PRO A 58 -16.13 9.58 9.48
C PRO A 58 -14.86 8.73 9.35
N PRO A 59 -14.13 8.81 8.22
CA PRO A 59 -12.90 8.04 8.01
C PRO A 59 -11.71 8.69 8.73
N ARG A 60 -11.67 8.58 10.04
CA ARG A 60 -10.57 9.07 10.88
C ARG A 60 -9.56 7.94 11.14
N GLY A 61 -8.32 8.29 11.47
CA GLY A 61 -7.30 7.32 11.85
C GLY A 61 -7.74 6.37 12.98
N SER A 62 -8.55 6.87 13.93
CA SER A 62 -9.11 6.10 15.05
C SER A 62 -10.33 5.24 14.67
N THR A 63 -10.89 5.40 13.48
CA THR A 63 -12.06 4.63 13.03
C THR A 63 -11.70 3.16 12.85
N ALA A 64 -12.35 2.28 13.61
CA ALA A 64 -12.22 0.85 13.48
C ALA A 64 -13.14 0.32 12.37
N LEU A 65 -12.57 -0.40 11.41
CA LEU A 65 -13.31 -1.03 10.33
C LEU A 65 -14.01 -2.29 10.79
N GLN A 66 -15.21 -2.53 10.30
CA GLN A 66 -16.03 -3.68 10.64
C GLN A 66 -16.49 -4.42 9.38
N ALA A 67 -16.77 -5.71 9.54
CA ALA A 67 -17.42 -6.47 8.48
C ALA A 67 -18.75 -5.82 8.07
N GLY A 68 -19.01 -5.73 6.78
CA GLY A 68 -20.18 -5.06 6.21
C GLY A 68 -20.01 -3.57 5.95
N ASP A 69 -18.88 -2.96 6.36
CA ASP A 69 -18.59 -1.58 5.99
C ASP A 69 -18.40 -1.45 4.48
N HIS A 70 -18.96 -0.38 3.91
CA HIS A 70 -18.70 0.06 2.56
C HIS A 70 -17.71 1.22 2.60
N LEU A 71 -16.55 1.04 1.96
CA LEU A 71 -15.49 2.03 1.89
C LEU A 71 -15.43 2.61 0.49
N PHE A 72 -15.49 3.94 0.38
CA PHE A 72 -15.26 4.65 -0.88
C PHE A 72 -13.84 5.18 -0.87
N VAL A 73 -13.02 4.63 -1.75
CA VAL A 73 -11.58 4.91 -1.80
C VAL A 73 -11.25 5.66 -3.08
N VAL A 74 -10.62 6.81 -2.94
CA VAL A 74 -10.02 7.56 -4.07
C VAL A 74 -8.60 7.04 -4.23
N LEU A 75 -8.25 6.59 -5.42
CA LEU A 75 -6.94 6.02 -5.71
C LEU A 75 -6.51 6.30 -7.16
N ARG A 76 -5.21 6.24 -7.41
CA ARG A 76 -4.70 6.23 -8.79
C ARG A 76 -4.86 4.84 -9.40
N PRO A 77 -5.16 4.72 -10.71
CA PRO A 77 -5.34 3.41 -11.37
C PRO A 77 -4.17 2.44 -11.14
N GLN A 78 -2.93 2.96 -11.10
CA GLN A 78 -1.73 2.17 -10.89
C GLN A 78 -1.63 1.52 -9.50
N THR A 79 -2.33 2.07 -8.50
CA THR A 79 -2.32 1.56 -7.12
C THR A 79 -3.48 0.63 -6.81
N ARG A 80 -4.43 0.46 -7.73
CA ARG A 80 -5.65 -0.31 -7.50
C ARG A 80 -5.36 -1.74 -7.04
N ALA A 81 -4.44 -2.44 -7.69
CA ALA A 81 -4.11 -3.82 -7.34
C ALA A 81 -3.59 -3.95 -5.89
N PHE A 82 -2.84 -2.96 -5.41
CA PHE A 82 -2.39 -2.93 -4.01
C PHE A 82 -3.54 -2.66 -3.04
N VAL A 83 -4.45 -1.75 -3.38
CA VAL A 83 -5.63 -1.44 -2.54
C VAL A 83 -6.58 -2.63 -2.51
N ASP A 84 -6.75 -3.35 -3.62
CA ASP A 84 -7.51 -4.59 -3.69
C ASP A 84 -6.95 -5.62 -2.69
N CYS A 85 -5.63 -5.78 -2.59
CA CYS A 85 -4.99 -6.64 -1.58
C CYS A 85 -5.35 -6.24 -0.14
N VAL A 86 -5.33 -4.95 0.17
CA VAL A 86 -5.59 -4.43 1.52
C VAL A 86 -7.00 -4.79 1.99
N PHE A 87 -8.00 -4.69 1.10
CA PHE A 87 -9.40 -4.92 1.43
C PHE A 87 -9.91 -6.32 1.06
N SER A 88 -9.08 -7.16 0.46
CA SER A 88 -9.43 -8.55 0.11
C SER A 88 -9.33 -9.49 1.31
N GLN A 89 -9.85 -10.70 1.13
CA GLN A 89 -9.65 -11.79 2.08
C GLN A 89 -8.20 -12.29 2.04
N ALA A 90 -7.68 -12.70 3.19
CA ALA A 90 -6.29 -13.15 3.32
C ALA A 90 -5.90 -14.33 2.40
N ALA A 91 -6.88 -15.12 1.96
CA ALA A 91 -6.67 -16.27 1.08
C ALA A 91 -6.64 -15.94 -0.42
N GLU A 92 -7.09 -14.75 -0.82
CA GLU A 92 -7.33 -14.40 -2.23
C GLU A 92 -6.16 -13.67 -2.91
N ALA A 93 -5.23 -13.11 -2.15
CA ALA A 93 -4.10 -12.37 -2.70
C ALA A 93 -2.77 -12.95 -2.23
N SER A 94 -1.95 -13.39 -3.16
CA SER A 94 -0.57 -13.79 -2.96
C SER A 94 0.36 -12.63 -3.31
N VAL A 95 1.53 -12.59 -2.69
CA VAL A 95 2.62 -11.66 -3.06
C VAL A 95 3.00 -11.79 -4.55
N ALA A 96 2.82 -12.99 -5.12
CA ALA A 96 3.07 -13.24 -6.54
C ALA A 96 2.11 -12.49 -7.47
N ASP A 97 0.96 -12.05 -6.96
CA ASP A 97 -0.08 -11.35 -7.72
C ASP A 97 0.08 -9.81 -7.65
N LEU A 98 1.04 -9.32 -6.85
CA LEU A 98 1.31 -7.89 -6.79
C LEU A 98 1.94 -7.42 -8.11
N PRO A 99 1.54 -6.23 -8.59
CA PRO A 99 2.13 -5.69 -9.82
C PRO A 99 3.63 -5.48 -9.67
N ALA A 100 4.35 -5.58 -10.78
CA ALA A 100 5.78 -5.34 -10.87
C ALA A 100 6.19 -3.87 -10.60
N ALA A 101 5.24 -3.03 -10.24
CA ALA A 101 5.45 -1.63 -9.90
C ALA A 101 5.80 -1.46 -8.41
N PRO A 102 6.56 -0.41 -8.05
CA PRO A 102 6.86 -0.14 -6.64
C PRO A 102 5.60 0.23 -5.86
N LEU A 103 5.45 -0.38 -4.68
CA LEU A 103 4.44 -0.01 -3.70
C LEU A 103 4.98 1.16 -2.87
N ARG A 104 4.38 2.34 -3.03
CA ARG A 104 4.75 3.54 -2.27
C ARG A 104 3.94 3.64 -1.00
N LEU A 105 4.63 3.67 0.13
CA LEU A 105 4.05 3.75 1.47
C LEU A 105 4.60 4.95 2.22
N LYS A 106 3.82 5.46 3.18
CA LYS A 106 4.32 6.49 4.10
C LYS A 106 5.41 5.94 4.99
N GLY A 107 6.41 6.74 5.27
CA GLY A 107 7.49 6.37 6.21
C GLY A 107 7.00 6.03 7.62
N THR A 108 5.85 6.55 8.03
CA THR A 108 5.17 6.26 9.30
C THR A 108 4.47 4.91 9.35
N THR A 109 4.35 4.20 8.23
CA THR A 109 3.76 2.87 8.16
C THR A 109 4.62 1.87 8.93
N THR A 110 4.01 1.05 9.79
CA THR A 110 4.74 0.02 10.56
C THR A 110 4.96 -1.24 9.74
N VAL A 111 6.02 -1.98 10.07
CA VAL A 111 6.29 -3.31 9.48
C VAL A 111 5.11 -4.26 9.67
N ALA A 112 4.49 -4.26 10.86
CA ALA A 112 3.30 -5.07 11.13
C ALA A 112 2.14 -4.74 10.19
N SER A 113 1.89 -3.45 9.91
CA SER A 113 0.85 -3.02 8.99
C SER A 113 1.10 -3.48 7.56
N VAL A 114 2.36 -3.42 7.11
CA VAL A 114 2.76 -3.89 5.78
C VAL A 114 2.55 -5.40 5.64
N ARG A 115 3.02 -6.17 6.61
CA ARG A 115 2.82 -7.64 6.62
C ARG A 115 1.35 -8.01 6.54
N ARG A 116 0.53 -7.34 7.33
CA ARG A 116 -0.90 -7.64 7.42
C ARG A 116 -1.66 -7.25 6.16
N ALA A 117 -1.37 -6.08 5.59
CA ALA A 117 -2.07 -5.59 4.41
C ALA A 117 -1.76 -6.39 3.14
N TYR A 118 -0.51 -6.83 2.98
CA TYR A 118 -0.03 -7.45 1.74
C TYR A 118 0.35 -8.91 1.88
N GLY A 119 0.27 -9.49 3.08
CA GLY A 119 0.62 -10.89 3.33
C GLY A 119 2.09 -11.22 3.05
N ILE A 120 2.97 -10.22 3.04
CA ILE A 120 4.39 -10.40 2.79
C ILE A 120 5.14 -10.76 4.08
N ARG A 121 6.22 -11.53 3.92
CA ARG A 121 7.10 -11.87 5.03
C ARG A 121 8.29 -10.91 5.03
N LEU A 122 8.38 -10.09 6.07
CA LEU A 122 9.51 -9.23 6.37
C LEU A 122 9.99 -9.55 7.79
N GLU A 123 11.19 -10.10 7.95
CA GLU A 123 11.77 -10.45 9.25
C GLU A 123 12.44 -9.22 9.89
N LEU A 124 11.63 -8.19 10.11
CA LEU A 124 12.00 -6.95 10.77
C LEU A 124 11.15 -6.78 12.03
N THR A 125 11.55 -5.91 12.93
CA THR A 125 10.78 -5.65 14.15
C THR A 125 9.42 -5.05 13.80
N ALA A 126 8.35 -5.76 14.18
CA ALA A 126 6.97 -5.46 13.77
C ALA A 126 6.49 -4.05 14.14
N SER A 127 6.95 -3.52 15.29
CA SER A 127 6.54 -2.22 15.82
C SER A 127 7.27 -1.03 15.18
N LEU A 128 8.38 -1.27 14.48
CA LEU A 128 9.12 -0.21 13.81
C LEU A 128 8.35 0.32 12.59
N THR A 129 8.45 1.62 12.37
CA THR A 129 8.03 2.26 11.14
C THR A 129 9.08 2.03 10.04
N LEU A 130 8.68 2.20 8.79
CA LEU A 130 9.61 2.10 7.66
C LEU A 130 10.73 3.15 7.74
N ASP A 131 10.42 4.35 8.27
CA ASP A 131 11.43 5.39 8.54
C ASP A 131 12.47 4.89 9.55
N GLU A 132 12.04 4.31 10.66
CA GLU A 132 12.93 3.78 11.70
C GLU A 132 13.78 2.61 11.19
N VAL A 133 13.19 1.69 10.42
CA VAL A 133 13.89 0.56 9.81
C VAL A 133 15.04 1.06 8.92
N LEU A 134 14.75 1.99 8.01
CA LEU A 134 15.75 2.51 7.09
C LEU A 134 16.86 3.29 7.82
N ARG A 135 16.51 4.06 8.85
CA ARG A 135 17.51 4.80 9.66
C ARG A 135 18.44 3.89 10.45
N GLN A 136 17.95 2.76 10.91
CA GLN A 136 18.76 1.79 11.64
C GLN A 136 19.68 0.98 10.73
N ALA A 137 19.24 0.71 9.51
CA ALA A 137 19.93 -0.17 8.58
C ALA A 137 20.88 0.56 7.60
N VAL A 138 20.60 1.83 7.30
CA VAL A 138 21.40 2.64 6.36
C VAL A 138 22.43 3.47 7.12
N THR A 139 23.67 3.45 6.65
CA THR A 139 24.73 4.34 7.20
C THR A 139 24.40 5.81 6.95
N PRO A 140 24.39 6.67 7.98
CA PRO A 140 24.14 8.11 7.81
C PRO A 140 25.15 8.79 6.87
N PRO A 141 24.73 9.83 6.13
CA PRO A 141 23.41 10.45 6.13
C PRO A 141 22.40 9.66 5.30
N VAL A 142 21.18 9.48 5.83
CA VAL A 142 20.07 8.86 5.08
C VAL A 142 19.46 9.91 4.16
N GLY A 143 19.34 9.60 2.89
CA GLY A 143 18.80 10.49 1.86
C GLY A 143 17.96 9.75 0.82
N VAL A 144 17.37 10.51 -0.09
CA VAL A 144 16.62 9.95 -1.23
C VAL A 144 17.51 9.00 -2.02
N GLY A 145 16.98 7.82 -2.37
CA GLY A 145 17.70 6.76 -3.07
C GLY A 145 18.40 5.76 -2.17
N ALA A 146 18.55 6.05 -0.86
CA ALA A 146 19.06 5.08 0.09
C ALA A 146 18.13 3.86 0.16
N SER A 147 18.68 2.65 0.17
CA SER A 147 17.87 1.43 0.14
C SER A 147 18.50 0.32 0.98
N ILE A 148 17.65 -0.59 1.40
CA ILE A 148 18.03 -1.87 1.98
C ILE A 148 17.33 -3.00 1.25
N GLU A 149 17.96 -4.16 1.23
CA GLU A 149 17.34 -5.39 0.76
C GLU A 149 17.07 -6.29 1.95
N GLN A 150 15.84 -6.77 2.06
CA GLN A 150 15.38 -7.62 3.15
C GLN A 150 14.33 -8.61 2.67
N ASP A 151 14.57 -9.90 2.90
CA ASP A 151 13.63 -11.01 2.64
C ASP A 151 13.04 -11.05 1.22
N GLY A 152 13.84 -10.70 0.22
CA GLY A 152 13.41 -10.65 -1.18
C GLY A 152 12.68 -9.35 -1.57
N PHE A 153 12.79 -8.31 -0.75
CA PHE A 153 12.26 -6.98 -1.03
C PHE A 153 13.33 -5.90 -0.91
N ILE A 154 13.21 -4.87 -1.74
CA ILE A 154 14.00 -3.65 -1.64
C ILE A 154 13.10 -2.57 -1.03
N LEU A 155 13.56 -1.97 0.06
CA LEU A 155 12.96 -0.76 0.64
C LEU A 155 13.85 0.42 0.28
N ARG A 156 13.30 1.39 -0.44
CA ARG A 156 14.04 2.57 -0.93
C ARG A 156 13.40 3.86 -0.47
N VAL A 157 14.20 4.80 -0.03
CA VAL A 157 13.74 6.16 0.29
C VAL A 157 13.42 6.90 -1.01
N GLU A 158 12.16 7.28 -1.21
CA GLU A 158 11.74 8.06 -2.39
C GLU A 158 11.59 9.54 -2.09
N GLU A 159 11.11 9.89 -0.90
CA GLU A 159 10.89 11.28 -0.52
C GLU A 159 11.29 11.53 0.93
N MET A 160 11.87 12.69 1.16
CA MET A 160 12.21 13.22 2.48
C MET A 160 11.48 14.54 2.73
N VAL A 161 10.96 14.73 3.93
CA VAL A 161 10.46 16.02 4.41
C VAL A 161 11.27 16.43 5.63
N GLY A 162 12.15 17.39 5.43
CA GLY A 162 13.18 17.73 6.43
C GLY A 162 14.10 16.52 6.67
N SER A 163 14.20 16.09 7.91
CA SER A 163 14.99 14.93 8.31
C SER A 163 14.19 13.62 8.34
N ARG A 164 12.89 13.63 8.02
CA ARG A 164 12.02 12.46 8.05
C ARG A 164 11.87 11.83 6.67
N ILE A 165 11.86 10.52 6.62
CA ILE A 165 11.47 9.77 5.43
C ILE A 165 9.95 9.86 5.30
N ALA A 166 9.50 10.55 4.25
CA ALA A 166 8.07 10.73 3.98
C ALA A 166 7.50 9.54 3.21
N THR A 167 8.21 9.09 2.15
CA THR A 167 7.77 8.02 1.26
C THR A 167 8.86 6.97 1.10
N VAL A 168 8.45 5.70 1.22
CA VAL A 168 9.27 4.52 1.00
C VAL A 168 8.66 3.70 -0.13
N ALA A 169 9.44 3.34 -1.13
CA ALA A 169 9.07 2.35 -2.14
C ALA A 169 9.46 0.95 -1.67
N LEU A 170 8.54 0.01 -1.81
CA LEU A 170 8.74 -1.41 -1.59
C LEU A 170 8.63 -2.14 -2.93
N GLU A 171 9.67 -2.85 -3.33
CA GLU A 171 9.76 -3.61 -4.57
C GLU A 171 10.23 -5.03 -4.29
N ALA A 172 9.69 -6.03 -5.02
CA ALA A 172 10.21 -7.39 -4.95
C ALA A 172 11.51 -7.53 -5.77
N THR A 173 12.54 -8.18 -5.23
CA THR A 173 13.86 -8.34 -5.88
C THR A 173 13.84 -9.24 -7.12
N GLY A 174 12.77 -10.01 -7.35
CA GLY A 174 12.65 -10.95 -8.48
C GLY A 174 12.12 -10.37 -9.78
N VAL A 175 11.76 -9.07 -9.82
CA VAL A 175 11.24 -8.41 -11.02
C VAL A 175 12.42 -7.76 -11.75
N ALA A 176 12.91 -8.39 -12.80
CA ALA A 176 13.89 -7.79 -13.70
C ALA A 176 13.31 -6.49 -14.28
N HIS A 177 13.94 -5.36 -13.96
CA HIS A 177 13.72 -4.14 -14.74
C HIS A 177 14.02 -4.47 -16.21
N PRO A 178 13.15 -4.11 -17.17
CA PRO A 178 13.55 -4.12 -18.56
C PRO A 178 14.75 -3.18 -18.67
N ALA A 179 15.89 -3.74 -19.04
CA ALA A 179 17.08 -2.97 -19.33
C ALA A 179 16.72 -1.90 -20.36
N GLU A 180 16.95 -0.64 -20.03
CA GLU A 180 16.97 0.42 -21.05
C GLU A 180 17.95 -0.04 -22.14
N GLU A 181 17.41 -0.38 -23.30
CA GLU A 181 18.21 -0.56 -24.50
C GLU A 181 18.94 0.77 -24.76
N ARG A 182 20.20 0.82 -24.35
CA ARG A 182 21.11 1.80 -24.88
C ARG A 182 21.24 1.48 -26.36
N GLY A 183 20.55 2.27 -27.18
CA GLY A 183 20.78 2.31 -28.61
C GLY A 183 22.25 2.50 -28.87
N GLY A 184 22.92 1.42 -29.23
CA GLY A 184 24.24 1.48 -29.83
C GLY A 184 24.08 2.02 -31.23
N ASP A 185 24.30 3.31 -31.37
CA ASP A 185 24.66 3.90 -32.66
C ASP A 185 26.09 3.40 -32.95
N GLY A 186 26.20 2.58 -33.97
CA GLY A 186 27.45 2.11 -34.53
C GLY A 186 27.48 2.39 -36.01
N GLY A 187 28.20 3.45 -36.36
CA GLY A 187 28.46 4.06 -37.63
C GLY A 187 28.88 3.22 -38.80
#